data_9655ca6e47bf2f5756648d6c3ba50bfd
#
_entry.id   9655ca6e47bf2f5756648d6c3ba50bfd
#
_cell.length_a   1.000
_cell.length_b   1.000
_cell.length_c   1.000
_cell.angle_alpha   90.00
_cell.angle_beta   90.00
_cell.angle_gamma   90.00
#
_symmetry.space_group_name_H-M   'P 1'
#
loop_
_entity.id
_entity.type
_entity.pdbx_description
1 polymer ?
#
loop_
_entity_poly.entity_id
_entity_poly.type
_entity_poly.pdbx_seq_one_letter_code
_entity_poly.pdbx_strand_id
1 'polypeptide(L)'
;PIERKLQRLFRREDACCMIKRCNDFGAGGVSVAIGELADGLNIDLNKVTKKYEGLDGTELAISESQERMAVDVAAEDVDEFLAYAREENLEATVIATVTEDPRMVMTWNGDKIVNLSREFLASNGASKHQVVRVEEQEAYEVPASWREGSLADRMNAVVTDLNVASNKGLSERFDSTIGAGTVLMPLSLIHI
;
A
#
# COMPACT_ATOMS: atom_id res chain seq x y z
N PRO A 1 11.54 8.50 13.55
CA PRO A 1 10.80 8.73 14.79
C PRO A 1 9.33 8.35 14.73
N ILE A 2 8.50 8.87 13.80
CA ILE A 2 7.06 8.54 13.73
C ILE A 2 6.85 7.11 13.26
N GLU A 3 7.48 6.71 12.17
CA GLU A 3 7.42 5.35 11.64
C GLU A 3 7.77 4.30 12.68
N ARG A 4 8.83 4.52 13.48
CA ARG A 4 9.17 3.61 14.57
C ARG A 4 8.07 3.45 15.61
N LYS A 5 7.33 4.54 15.91
CA LYS A 5 6.18 4.50 16.84
C LYS A 5 5.01 3.73 16.21
N LEU A 6 4.74 3.97 14.91
CA LEU A 6 3.75 3.22 14.15
C LEU A 6 4.08 1.72 14.15
N GLN A 7 5.32 1.35 13.86
CA GLN A 7 5.75 -0.05 13.91
C GLN A 7 5.54 -0.69 15.30
N ARG A 8 5.74 0.05 16.39
CA ARG A 8 5.47 -0.47 17.74
C ARG A 8 3.98 -0.69 17.99
N LEU A 9 3.13 0.26 17.58
CA LEU A 9 1.68 0.12 17.66
C LEU A 9 1.19 -1.10 16.87
N PHE A 10 1.62 -1.23 15.62
CA PHE A 10 1.22 -2.35 14.74
C PHE A 10 1.81 -3.71 15.14
N ARG A 11 2.76 -3.75 16.08
CA ARG A 11 3.28 -5.00 16.67
C ARG A 11 2.57 -5.40 17.96
N ARG A 12 1.72 -4.55 18.49
CA ARG A 12 0.89 -4.91 19.63
C ARG A 12 -0.25 -5.80 19.14
N GLU A 13 -0.33 -6.99 19.67
CA GLU A 13 -1.37 -7.97 19.31
C GLU A 13 -2.77 -7.41 19.59
N ASP A 14 -2.97 -6.80 20.78
CA ASP A 14 -4.22 -6.18 21.20
C ASP A 14 -4.68 -5.07 20.22
N ALA A 15 -3.80 -4.15 19.84
CA ALA A 15 -4.11 -3.10 18.88
C ALA A 15 -4.32 -3.64 17.46
N CYS A 16 -3.45 -4.57 17.03
CA CYS A 16 -3.50 -5.10 15.66
C CYS A 16 -4.76 -5.93 15.40
N CYS A 17 -5.27 -6.67 16.39
CA CYS A 17 -6.49 -7.44 16.26
C CYS A 17 -7.76 -6.60 16.11
N MET A 18 -7.74 -5.31 16.47
CA MET A 18 -8.84 -4.38 16.25
C MET A 18 -8.92 -3.87 14.81
N ILE A 19 -7.81 -3.93 14.07
CA ILE A 19 -7.71 -3.39 12.71
C ILE A 19 -8.38 -4.34 11.73
N LYS A 20 -9.42 -3.89 11.07
CA LYS A 20 -10.11 -4.64 10.00
C LYS A 20 -9.42 -4.44 8.66
N ARG A 21 -9.03 -3.21 8.36
CA ARG A 21 -8.31 -2.81 7.15
C ARG A 21 -7.33 -1.69 7.49
N CYS A 22 -6.24 -1.61 6.76
CA CYS A 22 -5.30 -0.51 6.86
C CYS A 22 -4.74 -0.16 5.49
N ASN A 23 -4.33 1.08 5.34
CA ASN A 23 -3.66 1.58 4.16
C ASN A 23 -2.64 2.65 4.57
N ASP A 24 -1.59 2.84 3.79
CA ASP A 24 -0.64 3.91 4.00
C ASP A 24 -1.11 5.23 3.36
N PHE A 25 -0.54 6.34 3.80
CA PHE A 25 -0.82 7.66 3.25
C PHE A 25 0.24 8.05 2.23
N GLY A 26 0.12 7.51 1.02
CA GLY A 26 0.94 7.87 -0.13
C GLY A 26 0.24 8.85 -1.08
N ALA A 27 0.60 8.76 -2.34
CA ALA A 27 0.03 9.56 -3.41
C ALA A 27 -1.50 9.38 -3.49
N GLY A 28 -2.21 10.50 -3.66
CA GLY A 28 -3.68 10.54 -3.64
C GLY A 28 -4.27 10.88 -2.26
N GLY A 29 -3.45 10.96 -1.22
CA GLY A 29 -3.82 11.45 0.11
C GLY A 29 -5.01 10.72 0.72
N VAL A 30 -5.92 11.48 1.33
CA VAL A 30 -7.15 10.97 1.97
C VAL A 30 -8.02 10.20 0.99
N SER A 31 -8.10 10.64 -0.28
CA SER A 31 -8.92 10.02 -1.31
C SER A 31 -8.54 8.57 -1.58
N VAL A 32 -7.26 8.24 -1.49
CA VAL A 32 -6.74 6.88 -1.67
C VAL A 32 -6.65 6.18 -0.31
N ALA A 33 -5.89 6.72 0.62
CA ALA A 33 -5.60 6.06 1.89
C ALA A 33 -6.87 5.66 2.67
N ILE A 34 -7.87 6.53 2.70
CA ILE A 34 -9.16 6.26 3.35
C ILE A 34 -10.20 5.77 2.37
N GLY A 35 -10.24 6.37 1.17
CA GLY A 35 -11.23 6.04 0.15
C GLY A 35 -11.23 4.58 -0.29
N GLU A 36 -10.15 3.84 -0.09
CA GLU A 36 -10.03 2.42 -0.42
C GLU A 36 -10.38 1.47 0.74
N LEU A 37 -10.57 1.99 1.96
CA LEU A 37 -10.82 1.15 3.13
C LEU A 37 -12.22 0.53 3.15
N ALA A 38 -13.23 1.19 2.57
CA ALA A 38 -14.59 0.66 2.53
C ALA A 38 -15.36 1.17 1.30
N ASP A 39 -16.43 0.48 0.95
CA ASP A 39 -17.25 0.84 -0.21
C ASP A 39 -18.05 2.12 0.01
N GLY A 40 -18.56 2.31 1.22
CA GLY A 40 -19.28 3.50 1.64
C GLY A 40 -18.54 4.24 2.74
N LEU A 41 -18.29 5.55 2.56
CA LEU A 41 -17.51 6.37 3.47
C LEU A 41 -18.04 7.80 3.53
N ASN A 42 -18.22 8.31 4.75
CA ASN A 42 -18.37 9.73 5.03
C ASN A 42 -17.08 10.23 5.70
N ILE A 43 -16.38 11.17 5.04
CA ILE A 43 -15.07 11.68 5.43
C ILE A 43 -15.21 13.18 5.75
N ASP A 44 -14.75 13.60 6.93
CA ASP A 44 -14.70 14.99 7.35
C ASP A 44 -13.26 15.52 7.23
N LEU A 45 -12.99 16.27 6.17
CA LEU A 45 -11.67 16.82 5.89
C LEU A 45 -11.21 17.88 6.92
N ASN A 46 -12.13 18.48 7.67
CA ASN A 46 -11.75 19.41 8.74
C ASN A 46 -11.02 18.71 9.88
N LYS A 47 -11.19 17.41 10.04
CA LYS A 47 -10.53 16.61 11.07
C LYS A 47 -9.17 16.07 10.65
N VAL A 48 -8.79 16.25 9.38
CA VAL A 48 -7.48 15.82 8.89
C VAL A 48 -6.40 16.70 9.52
N THR A 49 -5.46 16.07 10.21
CA THR A 49 -4.31 16.78 10.78
C THR A 49 -3.43 17.36 9.69
N LYS A 50 -3.19 18.66 9.77
CA LYS A 50 -2.37 19.40 8.81
C LYS A 50 -1.00 19.71 9.40
N LYS A 51 0.04 19.63 8.56
CA LYS A 51 1.39 20.05 8.95
C LYS A 51 1.59 21.57 8.78
N TYR A 52 0.78 22.20 7.94
CA TYR A 52 0.79 23.65 7.69
C TYR A 52 -0.62 24.13 7.28
N GLU A 53 -0.86 25.40 7.43
CA GLU A 53 -2.13 26.05 7.08
C GLU A 53 -2.15 26.44 5.59
N GLY A 54 -3.35 26.72 5.08
CA GLY A 54 -3.56 27.23 3.73
C GLY A 54 -4.00 26.22 2.69
N LEU A 55 -4.14 24.93 3.07
CA LEU A 55 -4.72 23.93 2.19
C LEU A 55 -6.24 24.09 2.10
N ASP A 56 -6.77 24.07 0.88
CA ASP A 56 -8.20 23.96 0.63
C ASP A 56 -8.70 22.52 0.74
N GLY A 57 -10.02 22.31 0.57
CA GLY A 57 -10.61 20.98 0.69
C GLY A 57 -10.15 20.00 -0.38
N THR A 58 -9.89 20.48 -1.59
CA THR A 58 -9.38 19.64 -2.70
C THR A 58 -7.96 19.21 -2.41
N GLU A 59 -7.12 20.15 -2.01
CA GLU A 59 -5.74 19.87 -1.63
C GLU A 59 -5.64 18.90 -0.46
N LEU A 60 -6.50 19.07 0.57
CA LEU A 60 -6.57 18.13 1.69
C LEU A 60 -7.01 16.74 1.26
N ALA A 61 -7.91 16.64 0.28
CA ALA A 61 -8.42 15.36 -0.21
C ALA A 61 -7.34 14.53 -0.94
N ILE A 62 -6.39 15.19 -1.62
CA ILE A 62 -5.39 14.53 -2.47
C ILE A 62 -3.94 14.69 -2.01
N SER A 63 -3.69 15.51 -0.98
CA SER A 63 -2.34 15.80 -0.51
C SER A 63 -1.70 14.57 0.13
N GLU A 64 -0.55 14.19 -0.38
CA GLU A 64 0.30 13.17 0.22
C GLU A 64 0.81 13.63 1.59
N SER A 65 0.81 12.76 2.55
CA SER A 65 1.38 13.00 3.87
C SER A 65 2.00 11.72 4.42
N GLN A 66 3.24 11.49 4.09
CA GLN A 66 4.00 10.31 4.48
C GLN A 66 4.08 10.11 6.00
N GLU A 67 4.42 8.91 6.40
CA GLU A 67 4.50 8.45 7.81
C GLU A 67 3.14 8.52 8.52
N ARG A 68 2.05 8.27 7.80
CA ARG A 68 0.70 8.09 8.32
C ARG A 68 0.14 6.75 7.89
N MET A 69 -0.78 6.24 8.71
CA MET A 69 -1.57 5.07 8.40
C MET A 69 -3.05 5.39 8.58
N ALA A 70 -3.86 4.91 7.66
CA ALA A 70 -5.31 4.88 7.81
C ALA A 70 -5.73 3.48 8.25
N VAL A 71 -6.58 3.39 9.24
CA VAL A 71 -7.10 2.12 9.76
C VAL A 71 -8.62 2.17 9.89
N ASP A 72 -9.26 1.05 9.62
CA ASP A 72 -10.67 0.81 9.90
C ASP A 72 -10.78 -0.10 11.14
N VAL A 73 -11.49 0.38 12.16
CA VAL A 73 -11.75 -0.33 13.41
C VAL A 73 -13.24 -0.32 13.72
N ALA A 74 -13.71 -1.29 14.53
CA ALA A 74 -15.09 -1.29 14.97
C ALA A 74 -15.39 -0.07 15.85
N ALA A 75 -16.64 0.42 15.82
CA ALA A 75 -17.02 1.63 16.56
C ALA A 75 -16.79 1.49 18.08
N GLU A 76 -17.01 0.30 18.62
CA GLU A 76 -16.78 -0.07 20.02
C GLU A 76 -15.30 -0.05 20.42
N ASP A 77 -14.39 -0.27 19.49
CA ASP A 77 -12.94 -0.38 19.73
C ASP A 77 -12.20 0.95 19.55
N VAL A 78 -12.86 1.99 19.04
CA VAL A 78 -12.22 3.27 18.69
C VAL A 78 -11.50 3.90 19.88
N ASP A 79 -12.15 4.00 21.03
CA ASP A 79 -11.57 4.68 22.21
C ASP A 79 -10.35 3.94 22.74
N GLU A 80 -10.37 2.61 22.73
CA GLU A 80 -9.27 1.78 23.15
C GLU A 80 -8.10 1.86 22.15
N PHE A 81 -8.38 1.79 20.86
CA PHE A 81 -7.36 1.96 19.81
C PHE A 81 -6.67 3.33 19.91
N LEU A 82 -7.44 4.41 20.12
CA LEU A 82 -6.90 5.74 20.36
C LEU A 82 -6.04 5.81 21.64
N ALA A 83 -6.38 5.04 22.67
CA ALA A 83 -5.56 4.95 23.87
C ALA A 83 -4.20 4.30 23.58
N TYR A 84 -4.17 3.20 22.83
CA TYR A 84 -2.91 2.56 22.40
C TYR A 84 -2.04 3.48 21.54
N ALA A 85 -2.65 4.24 20.63
CA ALA A 85 -1.93 5.25 19.85
C ALA A 85 -1.26 6.31 20.76
N ARG A 86 -1.98 6.80 21.78
CA ARG A 86 -1.44 7.77 22.76
C ARG A 86 -0.29 7.19 23.57
N GLU A 87 -0.35 5.93 23.98
CA GLU A 87 0.75 5.26 24.70
C GLU A 87 2.05 5.25 23.88
N GLU A 88 1.92 5.13 22.55
CA GLU A 88 3.07 5.21 21.64
C GLU A 88 3.44 6.66 21.24
N ASN A 89 2.78 7.66 21.84
CA ASN A 89 2.93 9.07 21.49
C ASN A 89 2.66 9.34 20.00
N LEU A 90 1.62 8.71 19.47
CA LEU A 90 1.07 8.94 18.14
C LEU A 90 -0.16 9.83 18.24
N GLU A 91 -0.30 10.73 17.28
CA GLU A 91 -1.53 11.45 17.05
C GLU A 91 -2.45 10.57 16.20
N ALA A 92 -3.66 10.33 16.68
CA ALA A 92 -4.68 9.58 15.96
C ALA A 92 -6.03 10.29 16.05
N THR A 93 -6.73 10.40 14.94
CA THR A 93 -7.99 11.14 14.83
C THR A 93 -8.99 10.36 13.99
N VAL A 94 -10.24 10.32 14.46
CA VAL A 94 -11.35 9.75 13.69
C VAL A 94 -11.82 10.79 12.67
N ILE A 95 -11.58 10.52 11.39
CA ILE A 95 -11.92 11.44 10.29
C ILE A 95 -12.98 10.90 9.34
N ALA A 96 -13.32 9.62 9.44
CA ALA A 96 -14.29 8.98 8.57
C ALA A 96 -15.19 8.01 9.33
N THR A 97 -16.35 7.75 8.75
CA THR A 97 -17.29 6.72 9.19
C THR A 97 -17.67 5.86 7.99
N VAL A 98 -17.61 4.54 8.17
CA VAL A 98 -18.10 3.58 7.18
C VAL A 98 -19.61 3.63 7.13
N THR A 99 -20.19 3.57 5.94
CA THR A 99 -21.65 3.64 5.68
C THR A 99 -22.10 2.49 4.79
N GLU A 100 -23.38 2.17 4.86
CA GLU A 100 -23.99 1.16 3.99
C GLU A 100 -24.20 1.67 2.55
N ASP A 101 -24.36 3.00 2.38
CA ASP A 101 -24.45 3.60 1.05
C ASP A 101 -23.08 3.53 0.36
N PRO A 102 -22.95 2.83 -0.78
CA PRO A 102 -21.66 2.61 -1.45
C PRO A 102 -21.19 3.89 -2.19
N ARG A 103 -20.92 4.92 -1.44
CA ARG A 103 -20.46 6.21 -1.93
C ARG A 103 -19.30 6.73 -1.08
N MET A 104 -18.32 7.34 -1.73
CA MET A 104 -17.30 8.12 -1.08
C MET A 104 -17.79 9.58 -1.03
N VAL A 105 -18.05 10.06 0.17
CA VAL A 105 -18.51 11.45 0.43
C VAL A 105 -17.47 12.15 1.28
N MET A 106 -17.00 13.32 0.83
CA MET A 106 -16.09 14.17 1.59
C MET A 106 -16.71 15.54 1.83
N THR A 107 -16.62 15.99 3.06
CA THR A 107 -17.09 17.32 3.47
C THR A 107 -15.95 18.20 3.95
N TRP A 108 -16.02 19.48 3.63
CA TRP A 108 -15.08 20.52 4.08
C TRP A 108 -15.82 21.82 4.33
N ASN A 109 -15.64 22.39 5.52
CA ASN A 109 -16.31 23.62 5.96
C ASN A 109 -17.84 23.61 5.81
N GLY A 110 -18.44 22.43 5.97
CA GLY A 110 -19.88 22.24 5.85
C GLY A 110 -20.35 21.91 4.43
N ASP A 111 -19.52 22.10 3.43
CA ASP A 111 -19.82 21.78 2.05
C ASP A 111 -19.39 20.37 1.67
N LYS A 112 -20.22 19.71 0.86
CA LYS A 112 -19.90 18.41 0.28
C LYS A 112 -19.10 18.63 -1.00
N ILE A 113 -17.78 18.38 -0.95
CA ILE A 113 -16.88 18.63 -2.08
C ILE A 113 -16.63 17.37 -2.93
N VAL A 114 -16.85 16.18 -2.39
CA VAL A 114 -16.80 14.91 -3.12
C VAL A 114 -18.04 14.10 -2.82
N ASN A 115 -18.63 13.49 -3.85
CA ASN A 115 -19.76 12.58 -3.74
C ASN A 115 -19.77 11.62 -4.93
N LEU A 116 -18.96 10.57 -4.85
CA LEU A 116 -18.74 9.60 -5.93
C LEU A 116 -19.30 8.23 -5.53
N SER A 117 -19.97 7.55 -6.48
CA SER A 117 -20.39 6.18 -6.25
C SER A 117 -19.21 5.21 -6.33
N ARG A 118 -19.27 4.12 -5.59
CA ARG A 118 -18.26 3.06 -5.66
C ARG A 118 -18.19 2.44 -7.06
N GLU A 119 -19.31 2.29 -7.71
CA GLU A 119 -19.38 1.82 -9.11
C GLU A 119 -18.54 2.69 -10.06
N PHE A 120 -18.65 4.03 -9.93
CA PHE A 120 -17.83 4.94 -10.72
C PHE A 120 -16.34 4.79 -10.40
N LEU A 121 -15.98 4.74 -9.13
CA LEU A 121 -14.59 4.56 -8.71
C LEU A 121 -14.00 3.21 -9.17
N ALA A 122 -14.80 2.15 -9.15
CA ALA A 122 -14.40 0.82 -9.60
C ALA A 122 -14.33 0.66 -11.12
N SER A 123 -14.90 1.60 -11.89
CA SER A 123 -14.96 1.52 -13.36
C SER A 123 -13.60 1.71 -14.05
N ASN A 124 -12.57 2.15 -13.35
CA ASN A 124 -11.27 2.56 -13.90
C ASN A 124 -11.38 3.63 -15.02
N GLY A 125 -12.46 4.41 -15.00
CA GLY A 125 -12.77 5.43 -16.01
C GLY A 125 -13.42 4.85 -17.27
N ALA A 126 -13.30 5.56 -18.40
CA ALA A 126 -13.85 5.11 -19.68
C ALA A 126 -13.16 3.83 -20.16
N SER A 127 -13.95 2.91 -20.72
CA SER A 127 -13.42 1.68 -21.34
C SER A 127 -12.33 2.01 -22.34
N LYS A 128 -11.17 1.40 -22.17
CA LYS A 128 -10.03 1.56 -23.07
C LYS A 128 -9.94 0.29 -23.94
N HIS A 129 -9.86 0.49 -25.23
CA HIS A 129 -9.62 -0.59 -26.17
C HIS A 129 -8.24 -0.41 -26.78
N GLN A 130 -7.42 -1.44 -26.67
CA GLN A 130 -6.10 -1.46 -27.28
C GLN A 130 -5.97 -2.73 -28.12
N VAL A 131 -5.55 -2.54 -29.37
CA VAL A 131 -5.19 -3.66 -30.23
C VAL A 131 -3.73 -4.00 -29.99
N VAL A 132 -3.51 -5.19 -29.47
CA VAL A 132 -2.15 -5.72 -29.25
C VAL A 132 -1.86 -6.71 -30.38
N ARG A 133 -0.82 -6.44 -31.14
CA ARG A 133 -0.27 -7.37 -32.11
C ARG A 133 0.91 -8.10 -31.46
N VAL A 134 0.76 -9.38 -31.25
CA VAL A 134 1.85 -10.25 -30.80
C VAL A 134 2.54 -10.77 -32.05
N GLU A 135 3.80 -10.39 -32.24
CA GLU A 135 4.62 -10.93 -33.29
C GLU A 135 5.12 -12.32 -32.90
N GLU A 136 5.30 -13.17 -33.89
CA GLU A 136 5.89 -14.48 -33.65
C GLU A 136 7.30 -14.29 -33.10
N GLN A 137 7.57 -14.88 -31.94
CA GLN A 137 8.90 -14.76 -31.34
C GLN A 137 9.90 -15.54 -32.19
N GLU A 138 11.03 -14.91 -32.49
CA GLU A 138 12.17 -15.63 -33.03
C GLU A 138 12.60 -16.74 -32.06
N ALA A 139 13.07 -17.86 -32.62
CA ALA A 139 13.52 -18.97 -31.80
C ALA A 139 14.65 -18.49 -30.86
N TYR A 140 14.53 -18.81 -29.57
CA TYR A 140 15.57 -18.46 -28.59
C TYR A 140 16.89 -19.04 -28.97
N GLU A 141 17.88 -18.21 -29.26
CA GLU A 141 19.25 -18.66 -29.50
C GLU A 141 20.00 -18.77 -28.18
N VAL A 142 20.38 -19.96 -27.85
CA VAL A 142 21.24 -20.26 -26.69
C VAL A 142 22.60 -19.61 -26.90
N PRO A 143 23.09 -18.77 -25.94
CA PRO A 143 24.39 -18.10 -26.08
C PRO A 143 25.53 -19.05 -26.43
N ALA A 144 26.43 -18.62 -27.30
CA ALA A 144 27.58 -19.46 -27.73
C ALA A 144 28.44 -19.89 -26.52
N SER A 145 28.61 -19.06 -25.53
CA SER A 145 29.33 -19.35 -24.28
C SER A 145 28.75 -20.55 -23.50
N TRP A 146 27.45 -20.87 -23.70
CA TRP A 146 26.82 -22.03 -23.06
C TRP A 146 27.10 -23.35 -23.82
N ARG A 147 27.59 -23.26 -25.05
CA ARG A 147 27.82 -24.42 -25.95
C ARG A 147 29.30 -24.72 -26.17
N GLU A 148 30.17 -23.70 -26.03
CA GLU A 148 31.58 -23.80 -26.37
C GLU A 148 32.46 -23.97 -25.14
N GLY A 149 33.62 -24.58 -25.31
CA GLY A 149 34.57 -24.82 -24.23
C GLY A 149 34.40 -26.13 -23.48
N SER A 150 35.11 -26.28 -22.38
CA SER A 150 34.98 -27.43 -21.49
C SER A 150 33.63 -27.46 -20.80
N LEU A 151 33.24 -28.60 -20.22
CA LEU A 151 32.02 -28.73 -19.45
C LEU A 151 31.99 -27.68 -18.30
N ALA A 152 33.13 -27.49 -17.62
CA ALA A 152 33.24 -26.52 -16.52
C ALA A 152 33.02 -25.10 -17.02
N ASP A 153 33.60 -24.71 -18.17
CA ASP A 153 33.40 -23.36 -18.74
C ASP A 153 31.96 -23.13 -19.09
N ARG A 154 31.27 -24.07 -19.71
CA ARG A 154 29.86 -23.97 -20.08
C ARG A 154 28.95 -23.89 -18.85
N MET A 155 29.19 -24.69 -17.85
CA MET A 155 28.44 -24.63 -16.59
C MET A 155 28.64 -23.28 -15.91
N ASN A 156 29.87 -22.80 -15.87
CA ASN A 156 30.19 -21.50 -15.28
C ASN A 156 29.49 -20.34 -16.03
N ALA A 157 29.51 -20.39 -17.37
CA ALA A 157 28.84 -19.41 -18.20
C ALA A 157 27.33 -19.37 -17.94
N VAL A 158 26.67 -20.52 -17.77
CA VAL A 158 25.23 -20.59 -17.45
C VAL A 158 24.94 -20.02 -16.08
N VAL A 159 25.65 -20.45 -15.02
CA VAL A 159 25.31 -20.03 -13.63
C VAL A 159 25.70 -18.57 -13.32
N THR A 160 26.54 -17.96 -14.14
CA THR A 160 26.93 -16.54 -14.02
C THR A 160 26.09 -15.62 -14.91
N ASP A 161 25.26 -16.15 -15.79
CA ASP A 161 24.32 -15.34 -16.57
C ASP A 161 23.30 -14.66 -15.64
N LEU A 162 23.09 -13.37 -15.83
CA LEU A 162 22.19 -12.59 -14.94
C LEU A 162 20.73 -13.06 -14.96
N ASN A 163 20.29 -13.72 -16.04
CA ASN A 163 18.94 -14.28 -16.12
C ASN A 163 18.83 -15.64 -15.41
N VAL A 164 19.95 -16.27 -15.08
CA VAL A 164 20.03 -17.61 -14.44
C VAL A 164 20.55 -17.50 -13.02
N ALA A 165 21.43 -16.54 -12.76
CA ALA A 165 22.02 -16.32 -11.45
C ALA A 165 20.95 -16.06 -10.38
N SER A 166 21.10 -16.67 -9.21
CA SER A 166 20.17 -16.48 -8.12
C SER A 166 20.19 -15.04 -7.57
N ASN A 167 19.04 -14.40 -7.53
CA ASN A 167 18.85 -13.09 -6.89
C ASN A 167 18.59 -13.21 -5.38
N LYS A 168 18.60 -14.40 -4.81
CA LYS A 168 18.29 -14.69 -3.42
C LYS A 168 19.08 -13.82 -2.45
N GLY A 169 20.39 -13.66 -2.66
CA GLY A 169 21.26 -12.89 -1.79
C GLY A 169 20.89 -11.41 -1.71
N LEU A 170 20.43 -10.83 -2.81
CA LEU A 170 19.92 -9.44 -2.84
C LEU A 170 18.60 -9.32 -2.11
N SER A 171 17.64 -10.21 -2.40
CA SER A 171 16.33 -10.23 -1.75
C SER A 171 16.44 -10.44 -0.25
N GLU A 172 17.26 -11.38 0.20
CA GLU A 172 17.49 -11.63 1.63
C GLU A 172 18.14 -10.44 2.34
N ARG A 173 19.03 -9.73 1.67
CA ARG A 173 19.77 -8.61 2.26
C ARG A 173 18.95 -7.32 2.35
N PHE A 174 18.15 -7.02 1.35
CA PHE A 174 17.49 -5.74 1.22
C PHE A 174 15.99 -5.75 1.53
N ASP A 175 15.30 -6.88 1.40
CA ASP A 175 13.86 -6.97 1.60
C ASP A 175 13.43 -7.81 2.80
N SER A 176 14.18 -8.85 3.16
CA SER A 176 13.70 -9.85 4.10
C SER A 176 13.85 -9.48 5.57
N THR A 177 14.71 -8.54 5.92
CA THR A 177 15.03 -8.23 7.32
C THR A 177 14.57 -6.85 7.77
N ILE A 178 13.99 -6.06 6.87
CA ILE A 178 13.47 -4.74 7.18
C ILE A 178 12.34 -4.86 8.21
N GLY A 179 12.45 -4.12 9.30
CA GLY A 179 11.49 -4.18 10.40
C GLY A 179 11.61 -5.40 11.31
N ALA A 180 12.46 -6.38 11.02
CA ALA A 180 12.74 -7.57 11.85
C ALA A 180 11.50 -8.43 12.22
N GLY A 181 10.40 -8.29 11.48
CA GLY A 181 9.16 -9.05 11.71
C GLY A 181 8.80 -10.01 10.57
N THR A 182 9.76 -10.33 9.70
CA THR A 182 9.55 -11.20 8.55
C THR A 182 9.18 -12.62 8.99
N VAL A 183 7.99 -13.07 8.62
CA VAL A 183 7.51 -14.44 8.86
C VAL A 183 7.79 -15.32 7.66
N LEU A 184 7.60 -14.77 6.45
CA LEU A 184 7.86 -15.47 5.19
C LEU A 184 9.05 -14.82 4.50
N MET A 185 10.02 -15.62 4.11
CA MET A 185 11.19 -15.14 3.38
C MET A 185 10.82 -14.76 1.94
N PRO A 186 11.55 -13.82 1.31
CA PRO A 186 11.39 -13.51 -0.10
C PRO A 186 11.38 -14.78 -0.95
N LEU A 187 10.58 -14.80 -1.99
CA LEU A 187 10.34 -15.94 -2.89
C LEU A 187 9.49 -17.08 -2.30
N SER A 188 9.19 -17.09 -1.00
CA SER A 188 8.31 -18.11 -0.44
C SER A 188 6.84 -17.97 -0.88
N LEU A 189 6.43 -16.79 -1.32
CA LEU A 189 5.08 -16.53 -1.86
C LEU A 189 4.91 -16.84 -3.34
N ILE A 190 5.99 -17.13 -4.06
CA ILE A 190 5.95 -17.45 -5.49
C ILE A 190 5.26 -18.79 -5.78
N HIS A 191 5.14 -19.63 -4.78
CA HIS A 191 4.61 -20.99 -4.92
C HIS A 191 3.23 -21.16 -4.27
N ILE A 192 2.53 -20.05 -3.99
CA ILE A 192 1.16 -20.08 -3.48
C ILE A 192 0.17 -19.97 -4.63
#